data_e10f9d305f83b6016b854244a4cc7898
#
_entry.id   e10f9d305f83b6016b854244a4cc7898
#
_cell.length_a   1.000
_cell.length_b   1.000
_cell.length_c   1.000
_cell.angle_alpha   90.00
_cell.angle_beta   90.00
_cell.angle_gamma   90.00
#
_symmetry.space_group_name_H-M   'P 1'
#
loop_
_entity.id
_entity.type
_entity.pdbx_description
1 polymer ?
#
loop_
_entity_poly.entity_id
_entity_poly.type
_entity_poly.pdbx_seq_one_letter_code
_entity_poly.pdbx_strand_id
1 'polypeptide(L)'
;MSHLRARCPDCRTLTAVALGDGDYECHSCGRSFPVGLVRVPRAWGDGGEEMIEAAFLALPYPEAAVVDEDTLTEQNLSLAASLPDRPLVLGGCCCAHVGAVEGLATRYGRLAVVWFDAHGDLNTPESSPSGNQWGMPLRMLLDSGTVRPEDTVLVGARNLDPPEKEFIAATGLHIGSDEVAPALKGVDAVYVAFDCDVLDPEDEISAYMPEPGGLSIAESTDILMDIAAAKPVAGAGLSGLSASPDNVPALARVCSALGL
;
A
#
# COMPACT_ATOMS: atom_id res chain seq x y z
N MET A 1 -20.77 3.79 6.02
CA MET A 1 -21.43 5.09 5.67
C MET A 1 -20.52 6.33 5.84
N SER A 2 -19.29 6.17 6.32
CA SER A 2 -18.30 7.27 6.46
C SER A 2 -17.64 7.72 5.14
N HIS A 3 -17.68 6.90 4.10
CA HIS A 3 -16.98 7.14 2.83
C HIS A 3 -17.66 8.13 1.89
N LEU A 4 -18.92 8.50 2.16
CA LEU A 4 -19.67 9.43 1.31
C LEU A 4 -19.18 10.87 1.41
N ARG A 5 -18.43 11.22 2.47
CA ARG A 5 -17.85 12.56 2.64
C ARG A 5 -16.43 12.47 3.12
N ALA A 6 -15.56 13.24 2.49
CA ALA A 6 -14.14 13.32 2.80
C ALA A 6 -13.72 14.79 3.04
N ARG A 7 -12.61 14.97 3.76
CA ARG A 7 -12.03 16.29 3.96
C ARG A 7 -11.24 16.69 2.71
N CYS A 8 -11.67 17.72 2.05
CA CYS A 8 -10.99 18.27 0.88
C CYS A 8 -9.57 18.77 1.26
N PRO A 9 -8.52 18.40 0.52
CA PRO A 9 -7.16 18.86 0.82
C PRO A 9 -6.97 20.36 0.61
N ASP A 10 -7.72 20.98 -0.31
CA ASP A 10 -7.55 22.40 -0.67
C ASP A 10 -8.29 23.34 0.27
N CYS A 11 -9.62 23.17 0.38
CA CYS A 11 -10.44 24.09 1.18
C CYS A 11 -10.65 23.63 2.63
N ARG A 12 -10.11 22.45 3.01
CA ARG A 12 -10.14 21.87 4.35
C ARG A 12 -11.54 21.58 4.90
N THR A 13 -12.58 21.70 4.08
CA THR A 13 -13.96 21.40 4.49
C THR A 13 -14.29 19.92 4.31
N LEU A 14 -15.25 19.42 5.09
CA LEU A 14 -15.77 18.04 4.99
C LEU A 14 -16.90 17.97 3.95
N THR A 15 -16.61 18.41 2.72
CA THR A 15 -17.59 18.52 1.63
C THR A 15 -17.19 17.83 0.34
N ALA A 16 -16.07 17.12 0.31
CA ALA A 16 -15.78 16.22 -0.80
C ALA A 16 -16.70 15.00 -0.69
N VAL A 17 -17.41 14.67 -1.77
CA VAL A 17 -18.42 13.61 -1.83
C VAL A 17 -17.97 12.57 -2.84
N ALA A 18 -18.07 11.30 -2.47
CA ALA A 18 -17.78 10.19 -3.35
C ALA A 18 -18.84 10.13 -4.48
N LEU A 19 -18.37 9.96 -5.71
CA LEU A 19 -19.15 9.69 -6.91
C LEU A 19 -19.21 8.18 -7.17
N GLY A 20 -20.11 7.74 -8.04
CA GLY A 20 -20.35 6.31 -8.27
C GLY A 20 -19.25 5.57 -9.05
N ASP A 21 -18.21 6.27 -9.49
CA ASP A 21 -17.04 5.77 -10.22
C ASP A 21 -15.75 5.72 -9.36
N GLY A 22 -15.88 6.04 -8.07
CA GLY A 22 -14.76 6.07 -7.12
C GLY A 22 -14.09 7.44 -7.00
N ASP A 23 -14.42 8.38 -7.87
CA ASP A 23 -13.94 9.77 -7.79
C ASP A 23 -14.63 10.54 -6.65
N TYR A 24 -14.00 11.62 -6.24
CA TYR A 24 -14.56 12.58 -5.29
C TYR A 24 -14.72 13.96 -5.93
N GLU A 25 -15.82 14.65 -5.62
CA GLU A 25 -16.01 16.06 -5.96
C GLU A 25 -16.23 16.89 -4.70
N CYS A 26 -15.47 17.96 -4.54
CA CYS A 26 -15.65 18.89 -3.43
C CYS A 26 -16.71 19.93 -3.74
N HIS A 27 -17.85 19.87 -3.07
CA HIS A 27 -18.97 20.81 -3.26
C HIS A 27 -18.67 22.25 -2.78
N SER A 28 -17.56 22.47 -2.03
CA SER A 28 -17.15 23.82 -1.62
C SER A 28 -16.25 24.52 -2.63
N CYS A 29 -15.30 23.82 -3.25
CA CYS A 29 -14.34 24.43 -4.18
C CYS A 29 -14.45 23.90 -5.62
N GLY A 30 -15.29 22.90 -5.87
CA GLY A 30 -15.55 22.33 -7.20
C GLY A 30 -14.43 21.47 -7.77
N ARG A 31 -13.39 21.11 -6.97
CA ARG A 31 -12.33 20.22 -7.43
C ARG A 31 -12.76 18.76 -7.37
N SER A 32 -12.31 18.01 -8.39
CA SER A 32 -12.45 16.55 -8.46
C SER A 32 -11.14 15.87 -8.13
N PHE A 33 -11.22 14.67 -7.59
CA PHE A 33 -10.08 13.85 -7.18
C PHE A 33 -10.36 12.38 -7.54
N PRO A 34 -9.37 11.63 -8.06
CA PRO A 34 -9.60 10.28 -8.58
C PRO A 34 -9.69 9.21 -7.48
N VAL A 35 -9.48 9.56 -6.20
CA VAL A 35 -9.25 8.59 -5.12
C VAL A 35 -9.59 9.20 -3.76
N GLY A 36 -9.97 8.37 -2.80
CA GLY A 36 -10.10 8.73 -1.39
C GLY A 36 -8.92 8.25 -0.54
N LEU A 37 -8.34 9.16 0.24
CA LEU A 37 -7.23 8.87 1.16
C LEU A 37 -7.75 8.24 2.45
N VAL A 38 -7.19 7.09 2.82
CA VAL A 38 -7.38 6.45 4.14
C VAL A 38 -6.05 6.44 4.87
N ARG A 39 -6.02 6.99 6.09
CA ARG A 39 -4.83 6.99 6.93
C ARG A 39 -4.89 5.85 7.94
N VAL A 40 -3.76 5.15 8.09
CA VAL A 40 -3.60 4.02 9.04
C VAL A 40 -2.29 4.24 9.81
N PRO A 41 -2.30 5.07 10.86
CA PRO A 41 -1.07 5.58 11.45
C PRO A 41 -0.28 4.56 12.28
N ARG A 42 -0.91 3.48 12.77
CA ARG A 42 -0.21 2.51 13.63
C ARG A 42 0.98 1.87 12.94
N ALA A 43 2.09 1.78 13.68
CA ALA A 43 3.25 0.98 13.34
C ALA A 43 3.32 -0.19 14.34
N TRP A 44 3.22 -1.42 13.81
CA TRP A 44 3.12 -2.65 14.61
C TRP A 44 4.51 -3.28 14.83
N GLY A 45 5.33 -2.61 15.66
CA GLY A 45 6.68 -3.01 16.02
C GLY A 45 7.33 -1.99 16.94
N ASP A 46 8.55 -2.26 17.35
CA ASP A 46 9.30 -1.41 18.25
C ASP A 46 10.00 -0.27 17.50
N GLY A 47 9.88 0.98 17.99
CA GLY A 47 10.56 2.15 17.43
C GLY A 47 9.89 2.79 16.22
N GLY A 48 8.61 2.48 15.96
CA GLY A 48 7.87 2.95 14.79
C GLY A 48 7.27 4.35 14.85
N GLU A 49 7.65 5.20 15.83
CA GLU A 49 7.01 6.50 16.07
C GLU A 49 7.09 7.43 14.85
N GLU A 50 8.22 7.45 14.14
CA GLU A 50 8.39 8.28 12.95
C GLU A 50 7.48 7.82 11.80
N MET A 51 7.27 6.52 11.65
CA MET A 51 6.33 5.97 10.66
C MET A 51 4.88 6.36 10.99
N ILE A 52 4.51 6.45 12.27
CA ILE A 52 3.20 6.94 12.71
C ILE A 52 2.98 8.38 12.22
N GLU A 53 3.98 9.25 12.38
CA GLU A 53 3.92 10.63 11.91
C GLU A 53 3.85 10.71 10.38
N ALA A 54 4.55 9.85 9.66
CA ALA A 54 4.55 9.80 8.20
C ALA A 54 3.16 9.50 7.61
N ALA A 55 2.31 8.75 8.32
CA ALA A 55 0.93 8.51 7.91
C ALA A 55 0.06 9.79 7.86
N PHE A 56 0.55 10.90 8.40
CA PHE A 56 -0.11 12.21 8.34
C PHE A 56 0.50 13.19 7.34
N LEU A 57 1.41 12.76 6.47
CA LEU A 57 1.92 13.57 5.36
C LEU A 57 0.77 14.15 4.52
N ALA A 58 0.94 15.39 4.08
CA ALA A 58 -0.12 16.17 3.43
C ALA A 58 -0.24 15.80 1.94
N LEU A 59 -0.76 14.62 1.64
CA LEU A 59 -1.06 14.21 0.27
C LEU A 59 -2.26 15.01 -0.30
N PRO A 60 -2.27 15.28 -1.62
CA PRO A 60 -3.27 16.14 -2.26
C PRO A 60 -4.60 15.40 -2.56
N TYR A 61 -5.06 14.52 -1.67
CA TYR A 61 -6.25 13.71 -1.83
C TYR A 61 -7.26 13.93 -0.70
N PRO A 62 -8.57 13.75 -0.96
CA PRO A 62 -9.60 13.87 0.07
C PRO A 62 -9.43 12.79 1.14
N GLU A 63 -9.33 13.20 2.39
CA GLU A 63 -9.25 12.29 3.53
C GLU A 63 -10.62 11.70 3.83
N ALA A 64 -10.80 10.44 3.44
CA ALA A 64 -12.05 9.69 3.59
C ALA A 64 -12.19 9.05 4.97
N ALA A 65 -11.09 8.56 5.54
CA ALA A 65 -11.08 7.94 6.87
C ALA A 65 -9.69 8.03 7.52
N VAL A 66 -9.70 7.91 8.85
CA VAL A 66 -8.51 7.59 9.66
C VAL A 66 -8.86 6.35 10.47
N VAL A 67 -8.05 5.32 10.37
CA VAL A 67 -8.19 4.04 11.08
C VAL A 67 -7.04 3.92 12.07
N ASP A 68 -7.34 4.08 13.35
CA ASP A 68 -6.37 4.04 14.45
C ASP A 68 -6.97 3.19 15.58
N GLU A 69 -6.62 1.90 15.59
CA GLU A 69 -7.18 0.89 16.50
C GLU A 69 -6.11 0.35 17.45
N ASP A 70 -6.53 -0.29 18.52
CA ASP A 70 -5.62 -0.76 19.56
C ASP A 70 -4.99 -2.13 19.24
N THR A 71 -5.55 -2.89 18.31
CA THR A 71 -5.02 -4.18 17.85
C THR A 71 -4.95 -4.25 16.32
N LEU A 72 -3.99 -5.02 15.79
CA LEU A 72 -3.88 -5.22 14.34
C LEU A 72 -5.13 -5.88 13.75
N THR A 73 -5.77 -6.78 14.49
CA THR A 73 -7.01 -7.43 14.06
C THR A 73 -8.16 -6.41 13.92
N GLU A 74 -8.33 -5.53 14.89
CA GLU A 74 -9.33 -4.46 14.83
C GLU A 74 -9.01 -3.48 13.70
N GLN A 75 -7.73 -3.11 13.54
CA GLN A 75 -7.29 -2.27 12.42
C GLN A 75 -7.67 -2.87 11.08
N ASN A 76 -7.39 -4.16 10.83
CA ASN A 76 -7.71 -4.79 9.56
C ASN A 76 -9.23 -4.80 9.30
N LEU A 77 -10.04 -5.14 10.31
CA LEU A 77 -11.51 -5.13 10.20
C LEU A 77 -12.06 -3.73 9.94
N SER A 78 -11.61 -2.72 10.72
CA SER A 78 -12.04 -1.34 10.57
C SER A 78 -11.62 -0.76 9.22
N LEU A 79 -10.39 -1.08 8.77
CA LEU A 79 -9.88 -0.63 7.48
C LEU A 79 -10.69 -1.25 6.34
N ALA A 80 -10.88 -2.57 6.33
CA ALA A 80 -11.66 -3.25 5.30
C ALA A 80 -13.09 -2.68 5.17
N ALA A 81 -13.71 -2.32 6.31
CA ALA A 81 -15.03 -1.70 6.36
C ALA A 81 -15.03 -0.21 5.97
N SER A 82 -13.86 0.45 6.02
CA SER A 82 -13.72 1.90 5.82
C SER A 82 -13.19 2.29 4.43
N LEU A 83 -12.93 1.34 3.54
CA LEU A 83 -12.37 1.62 2.23
C LEU A 83 -13.37 2.32 1.30
N PRO A 84 -13.01 3.46 0.69
CA PRO A 84 -13.72 4.01 -0.47
C PRO A 84 -13.66 3.06 -1.68
N ASP A 85 -14.33 3.39 -2.77
CA ASP A 85 -14.35 2.54 -3.96
C ASP A 85 -12.95 2.39 -4.58
N ARG A 86 -12.17 3.48 -4.62
CA ARG A 86 -10.75 3.48 -5.00
C ARG A 86 -9.94 4.07 -3.83
N PRO A 87 -9.40 3.23 -2.94
CA PRO A 87 -8.60 3.71 -1.81
C PRO A 87 -7.16 4.00 -2.20
N LEU A 88 -6.64 5.11 -1.68
CA LEU A 88 -5.22 5.30 -1.43
C LEU A 88 -5.00 5.18 0.08
N VAL A 89 -4.27 4.17 0.51
CA VAL A 89 -3.93 3.97 1.93
C VAL A 89 -2.58 4.59 2.21
N LEU A 90 -2.48 5.44 3.23
CA LEU A 90 -1.20 5.91 3.75
C LEU A 90 -0.99 5.30 5.13
N GLY A 91 -0.13 4.30 5.19
CA GLY A 91 0.16 3.51 6.39
C GLY A 91 1.37 4.02 7.16
N GLY A 92 1.37 3.81 8.46
CA GLY A 92 2.58 3.90 9.27
C GLY A 92 3.54 2.77 8.92
N CYS A 93 3.04 1.55 8.73
CA CYS A 93 3.84 0.39 8.32
C CYS A 93 3.07 -0.49 7.34
N CYS A 94 3.73 -1.52 6.80
CA CYS A 94 3.18 -2.45 5.82
C CYS A 94 1.94 -3.21 6.29
N CYS A 95 1.69 -3.33 7.61
CA CYS A 95 0.45 -3.90 8.13
C CYS A 95 -0.82 -3.17 7.67
N ALA A 96 -0.72 -1.90 7.24
CA ALA A 96 -1.85 -1.17 6.67
C ALA A 96 -2.39 -1.79 5.37
N HIS A 97 -1.59 -2.56 4.66
CA HIS A 97 -2.03 -3.20 3.43
C HIS A 97 -2.95 -4.41 3.67
N VAL A 98 -2.86 -5.08 4.84
CA VAL A 98 -3.63 -6.30 5.12
C VAL A 98 -5.14 -6.03 5.03
N GLY A 99 -5.67 -5.15 5.86
CA GLY A 99 -7.10 -4.83 5.83
C GLY A 99 -7.55 -4.19 4.52
N ALA A 100 -6.66 -3.47 3.82
CA ALA A 100 -6.96 -2.91 2.50
C ALA A 100 -7.18 -4.02 1.45
N VAL A 101 -6.26 -4.98 1.38
CA VAL A 101 -6.37 -6.13 0.46
C VAL A 101 -7.56 -7.01 0.82
N GLU A 102 -7.76 -7.33 2.11
CA GLU A 102 -8.93 -8.11 2.57
C GLU A 102 -10.26 -7.46 2.15
N GLY A 103 -10.39 -6.14 2.37
CA GLY A 103 -11.58 -5.40 1.98
C GLY A 103 -11.81 -5.36 0.47
N LEU A 104 -10.77 -5.15 -0.32
CA LEU A 104 -10.84 -5.14 -1.78
C LEU A 104 -11.08 -6.53 -2.37
N ALA A 105 -10.49 -7.58 -1.81
CA ALA A 105 -10.70 -8.96 -2.27
C ALA A 105 -12.17 -9.39 -2.20
N THR A 106 -12.98 -8.77 -1.34
CA THR A 106 -14.44 -9.02 -1.30
C THR A 106 -15.20 -8.41 -2.49
N ARG A 107 -14.57 -7.46 -3.21
CA ARG A 107 -15.22 -6.70 -4.32
C ARG A 107 -14.86 -7.25 -5.69
N TYR A 108 -13.79 -8.03 -5.79
CA TYR A 108 -13.27 -8.59 -7.02
C TYR A 108 -13.25 -10.11 -6.96
N GLY A 109 -13.47 -10.78 -8.08
CA GLY A 109 -13.44 -12.25 -8.13
C GLY A 109 -12.02 -12.80 -7.94
N ARG A 110 -11.01 -12.12 -8.52
CA ARG A 110 -9.61 -12.47 -8.40
C ARG A 110 -8.76 -11.20 -8.38
N LEU A 111 -8.15 -10.91 -7.23
CA LEU A 111 -7.32 -9.73 -6.99
C LEU A 111 -5.85 -10.14 -6.99
N ALA A 112 -5.02 -9.47 -7.81
CA ALA A 112 -3.56 -9.56 -7.70
C ALA A 112 -3.02 -8.57 -6.66
N VAL A 113 -1.86 -8.91 -6.10
CA VAL A 113 -1.10 -8.01 -5.24
C VAL A 113 0.31 -7.85 -5.81
N VAL A 114 0.70 -6.61 -6.10
CA VAL A 114 2.07 -6.24 -6.41
C VAL A 114 2.65 -5.54 -5.19
N TRP A 115 3.63 -6.19 -4.58
CA TRP A 115 4.26 -5.75 -3.33
C TRP A 115 5.64 -5.21 -3.64
N PHE A 116 5.79 -3.89 -3.63
CA PHE A 116 7.07 -3.19 -3.76
C PHE A 116 7.70 -3.05 -2.38
N ASP A 117 8.87 -3.64 -2.17
CA ASP A 117 9.52 -3.69 -0.87
C ASP A 117 10.98 -4.15 -1.01
N ALA A 118 11.87 -3.66 -0.17
CA ALA A 118 13.20 -4.23 -0.02
C ALA A 118 13.20 -5.56 0.74
N HIS A 119 12.18 -5.77 1.58
CA HIS A 119 12.00 -6.93 2.45
C HIS A 119 11.01 -7.94 1.85
N GLY A 120 10.79 -9.05 2.55
CA GLY A 120 9.83 -10.07 2.11
C GLY A 120 8.44 -9.88 2.68
N ASP A 121 8.36 -9.34 3.90
CA ASP A 121 7.14 -9.28 4.70
C ASP A 121 6.44 -10.64 4.87
N LEU A 122 7.24 -11.71 4.80
CA LEU A 122 6.83 -13.11 4.78
C LEU A 122 7.18 -13.87 6.06
N ASN A 123 7.66 -13.18 7.08
CA ASN A 123 7.91 -13.79 8.37
C ASN A 123 6.60 -14.16 9.10
N THR A 124 6.72 -15.04 10.09
CA THR A 124 5.68 -15.36 11.07
C THR A 124 6.16 -14.93 12.47
N PRO A 125 5.29 -14.92 13.48
CA PRO A 125 5.73 -14.67 14.84
C PRO A 125 6.88 -15.59 15.30
N GLU A 126 6.92 -16.83 14.80
CA GLU A 126 7.95 -17.83 15.14
C GLU A 126 9.25 -17.64 14.35
N SER A 127 9.18 -17.11 13.13
CA SER A 127 10.35 -16.98 12.25
C SER A 127 11.00 -15.60 12.31
N SER A 128 10.26 -14.57 12.75
CA SER A 128 10.75 -13.20 12.76
C SER A 128 11.88 -13.00 13.77
N PRO A 129 13.06 -12.51 13.34
CA PRO A 129 14.15 -12.23 14.26
C PRO A 129 13.86 -11.07 15.24
N SER A 130 13.09 -10.08 14.79
CA SER A 130 12.73 -8.90 15.57
C SER A 130 11.44 -9.06 16.37
N GLY A 131 10.54 -9.94 15.93
CA GLY A 131 9.18 -10.06 16.44
C GLY A 131 8.24 -8.93 15.96
N ASN A 132 8.70 -7.99 15.17
CA ASN A 132 7.90 -6.89 14.66
C ASN A 132 6.90 -7.38 13.63
N GLN A 133 5.63 -7.01 13.79
CA GLN A 133 4.57 -7.49 12.92
C GLN A 133 4.62 -6.86 11.52
N TRP A 134 5.28 -5.72 11.35
CA TRP A 134 5.44 -5.10 10.03
C TRP A 134 6.27 -5.92 9.03
N GLY A 135 7.05 -6.91 9.46
CA GLY A 135 7.73 -7.87 8.59
C GLY A 135 6.91 -9.14 8.28
N MET A 136 5.56 -9.10 8.49
CA MET A 136 4.68 -10.28 8.36
C MET A 136 3.45 -10.07 7.46
N PRO A 137 3.09 -8.87 6.99
CA PRO A 137 1.76 -8.63 6.43
C PRO A 137 1.50 -9.37 5.12
N LEU A 138 2.48 -9.52 4.24
CA LEU A 138 2.30 -10.31 3.03
C LEU A 138 2.07 -11.79 3.36
N ARG A 139 2.77 -12.32 4.38
CA ARG A 139 2.55 -13.68 4.87
C ARG A 139 1.13 -13.85 5.42
N MET A 140 0.60 -12.88 6.16
CA MET A 140 -0.77 -12.95 6.70
C MET A 140 -1.80 -13.08 5.58
N LEU A 141 -1.64 -12.32 4.49
CA LEU A 141 -2.53 -12.36 3.32
C LEU A 141 -2.49 -13.71 2.58
N LEU A 142 -1.32 -14.30 2.45
CA LEU A 142 -1.12 -15.59 1.80
C LEU A 142 -1.65 -16.75 2.67
N ASP A 143 -1.35 -16.74 3.96
CA ASP A 143 -1.80 -17.80 4.88
C ASP A 143 -3.31 -17.78 5.11
N SER A 144 -3.95 -16.61 5.08
CA SER A 144 -5.41 -16.49 5.13
C SER A 144 -6.11 -16.94 3.84
N GLY A 145 -5.38 -17.09 2.74
CA GLY A 145 -5.92 -17.37 1.42
C GLY A 145 -6.67 -16.18 0.79
N THR A 146 -6.50 -14.98 1.32
CA THR A 146 -7.08 -13.75 0.75
C THR A 146 -6.52 -13.49 -0.65
N VAL A 147 -5.23 -13.76 -0.84
CA VAL A 147 -4.56 -13.74 -2.14
C VAL A 147 -3.80 -15.04 -2.37
N ARG A 148 -3.47 -15.33 -3.62
CA ARG A 148 -2.76 -16.55 -4.00
C ARG A 148 -1.32 -16.24 -4.35
N PRO A 149 -0.36 -17.16 -4.07
CA PRO A 149 1.03 -16.96 -4.48
C PRO A 149 1.19 -16.67 -5.98
N GLU A 150 0.43 -17.36 -6.84
CA GLU A 150 0.48 -17.16 -8.30
C GLU A 150 -0.10 -15.81 -8.78
N ASP A 151 -0.84 -15.08 -7.93
CA ASP A 151 -1.41 -13.75 -8.18
C ASP A 151 -0.66 -12.65 -7.40
N THR A 152 0.47 -13.01 -6.80
CA THR A 152 1.26 -12.12 -5.96
C THR A 152 2.69 -12.04 -6.48
N VAL A 153 3.22 -10.83 -6.59
CA VAL A 153 4.62 -10.61 -6.96
C VAL A 153 5.29 -9.62 -5.99
N LEU A 154 6.50 -9.98 -5.58
CA LEU A 154 7.35 -9.17 -4.72
C LEU A 154 8.41 -8.48 -5.59
N VAL A 155 8.38 -7.16 -5.66
CA VAL A 155 9.25 -6.33 -6.50
C VAL A 155 10.25 -5.58 -5.64
N GLY A 156 11.54 -5.70 -5.94
CA GLY A 156 12.63 -5.00 -5.27
C GLY A 156 13.23 -5.73 -4.07
N ALA A 157 12.71 -6.88 -3.70
CA ALA A 157 13.16 -7.65 -2.54
C ALA A 157 14.65 -8.04 -2.66
N ARG A 158 15.43 -7.62 -1.67
CA ARG A 158 16.88 -7.82 -1.61
C ARG A 158 17.40 -8.12 -0.21
N ASN A 159 16.67 -7.75 0.83
CA ASN A 159 16.95 -8.09 2.22
C ASN A 159 15.91 -9.09 2.74
N LEU A 160 16.14 -10.37 2.46
CA LEU A 160 15.23 -11.47 2.81
C LEU A 160 15.85 -12.35 3.90
N ASP A 161 15.08 -12.65 4.92
CA ASP A 161 15.42 -13.63 5.94
C ASP A 161 15.43 -15.06 5.38
N PRO A 162 16.22 -16.00 5.95
CA PRO A 162 16.23 -17.38 5.50
C PRO A 162 14.85 -18.05 5.44
N PRO A 163 13.95 -17.91 6.45
CA PRO A 163 12.59 -18.47 6.39
C PRO A 163 11.73 -17.91 5.25
N GLU A 164 11.92 -16.63 4.89
CA GLU A 164 11.21 -16.01 3.78
C GLU A 164 11.65 -16.61 2.44
N LYS A 165 12.96 -16.81 2.25
CA LYS A 165 13.51 -17.49 1.05
C LYS A 165 12.98 -18.92 0.91
N GLU A 166 12.87 -19.64 2.02
CA GLU A 166 12.30 -20.99 2.05
C GLU A 166 10.81 -20.97 1.65
N PHE A 167 10.04 -20.01 2.19
CA PHE A 167 8.61 -19.85 1.87
C PHE A 167 8.40 -19.53 0.39
N ILE A 168 9.17 -18.60 -0.17
CA ILE A 168 9.12 -18.22 -1.59
C ILE A 168 9.39 -19.45 -2.47
N ALA A 169 10.46 -20.19 -2.17
CA ALA A 169 10.82 -21.39 -2.93
C ALA A 169 9.75 -22.49 -2.85
N ALA A 170 9.05 -22.61 -1.71
CA ALA A 170 8.02 -23.63 -1.50
C ALA A 170 6.68 -23.29 -2.16
N THR A 171 6.33 -22.01 -2.29
CA THR A 171 5.01 -21.56 -2.75
C THR A 171 4.97 -21.20 -4.23
N GLY A 172 6.12 -20.89 -4.84
CA GLY A 172 6.19 -20.37 -6.20
C GLY A 172 5.70 -18.92 -6.32
N LEU A 173 5.80 -18.16 -5.23
CA LEU A 173 5.55 -16.71 -5.23
C LEU A 173 6.46 -16.04 -6.25
N HIS A 174 5.90 -15.16 -7.07
CA HIS A 174 6.65 -14.42 -8.06
C HIS A 174 7.60 -13.39 -7.42
N ILE A 175 8.81 -13.24 -7.97
CA ILE A 175 9.80 -12.25 -7.50
C ILE A 175 10.45 -11.57 -8.70
N GLY A 176 10.53 -10.23 -8.61
CA GLY A 176 11.16 -9.38 -9.61
C GLY A 176 10.13 -8.69 -10.51
N SER A 177 10.56 -7.61 -11.13
CA SER A 177 9.70 -6.80 -11.99
C SER A 177 9.30 -7.51 -13.29
N ASP A 178 10.09 -8.43 -13.77
CA ASP A 178 9.79 -9.28 -14.94
C ASP A 178 8.68 -10.31 -14.67
N GLU A 179 8.38 -10.60 -13.41
CA GLU A 179 7.31 -11.50 -12.99
C GLU A 179 5.95 -10.78 -12.76
N VAL A 180 5.89 -9.45 -12.91
CA VAL A 180 4.64 -8.69 -12.75
C VAL A 180 3.60 -9.14 -13.79
N ALA A 181 3.95 -9.19 -15.07
CA ALA A 181 3.03 -9.59 -16.12
C ALA A 181 2.51 -11.03 -15.97
N PRO A 182 3.33 -12.04 -15.59
CA PRO A 182 2.85 -13.35 -15.18
C PRO A 182 1.82 -13.33 -14.05
N ALA A 183 2.09 -12.61 -12.94
CA ALA A 183 1.21 -12.53 -11.78
C ALA A 183 -0.13 -11.84 -12.09
N LEU A 184 -0.17 -10.93 -13.05
CA LEU A 184 -1.40 -10.24 -13.48
C LEU A 184 -2.26 -11.05 -14.44
N LYS A 185 -1.83 -12.25 -14.84
CA LYS A 185 -2.56 -13.05 -15.82
C LYS A 185 -3.83 -13.66 -15.24
N GLY A 186 -4.97 -13.30 -15.82
CA GLY A 186 -6.27 -13.88 -15.45
C GLY A 186 -6.89 -13.31 -14.16
N VAL A 187 -6.32 -12.24 -13.61
CA VAL A 187 -6.91 -11.49 -12.49
C VAL A 187 -7.85 -10.39 -12.99
N ASP A 188 -8.79 -9.96 -12.15
CA ASP A 188 -9.77 -8.93 -12.49
C ASP A 188 -9.24 -7.52 -12.23
N ALA A 189 -8.45 -7.37 -11.16
CA ALA A 189 -7.87 -6.10 -10.73
C ALA A 189 -6.57 -6.32 -9.94
N VAL A 190 -5.86 -5.24 -9.65
CA VAL A 190 -4.62 -5.26 -8.87
C VAL A 190 -4.67 -4.26 -7.71
N TYR A 191 -4.14 -4.67 -6.57
CA TYR A 191 -3.74 -3.78 -5.49
C TYR A 191 -2.23 -3.63 -5.49
N VAL A 192 -1.74 -2.40 -5.33
CA VAL A 192 -0.31 -2.10 -5.22
C VAL A 192 0.01 -1.71 -3.78
N ALA A 193 0.82 -2.51 -3.11
CA ALA A 193 1.48 -2.17 -1.86
C ALA A 193 2.86 -1.60 -2.20
N PHE A 194 3.15 -0.38 -1.75
CA PHE A 194 4.39 0.31 -2.04
C PHE A 194 5.06 0.71 -0.72
N ASP A 195 5.97 -0.14 -0.25
CA ASP A 195 6.90 0.27 0.79
C ASP A 195 8.00 1.13 0.16
N CYS A 196 8.26 2.29 0.76
CA CYS A 196 9.18 3.26 0.19
C CYS A 196 10.65 2.85 0.29
N ASP A 197 10.97 1.84 1.07
CA ASP A 197 12.33 1.28 1.14
C ASP A 197 12.69 0.40 -0.07
N VAL A 198 11.71 0.10 -0.95
CA VAL A 198 12.00 -0.48 -2.28
C VAL A 198 12.95 0.40 -3.07
N LEU A 199 12.91 1.71 -2.84
CA LEU A 199 13.76 2.69 -3.50
C LEU A 199 15.18 2.68 -2.93
N ASP A 200 16.14 3.10 -3.77
CA ASP A 200 17.49 3.34 -3.30
C ASP A 200 17.53 4.55 -2.36
N PRO A 201 18.27 4.48 -1.21
CA PRO A 201 18.38 5.60 -0.29
C PRO A 201 18.97 6.90 -0.87
N GLU A 202 19.64 6.81 -2.02
CA GLU A 202 20.18 7.98 -2.74
C GLU A 202 19.13 8.66 -3.62
N ASP A 203 17.91 8.09 -3.71
CA ASP A 203 16.81 8.66 -4.48
C ASP A 203 16.00 9.70 -3.66
N GLU A 204 14.91 10.21 -4.23
CA GLU A 204 14.17 11.38 -3.76
C GLU A 204 13.24 11.10 -2.57
N ILE A 205 13.02 9.83 -2.16
CA ILE A 205 12.16 9.46 -1.04
C ILE A 205 13.01 8.98 0.14
N SER A 206 12.75 9.56 1.31
CA SER A 206 13.34 9.11 2.55
C SER A 206 12.46 8.02 3.18
N ALA A 207 12.95 6.78 3.19
CA ALA A 207 12.34 5.65 3.87
C ALA A 207 12.77 5.59 5.34
N TYR A 208 11.95 4.94 6.18
CA TYR A 208 12.27 4.73 7.60
C TYR A 208 13.39 3.68 7.78
N MET A 209 13.35 2.60 7.01
CA MET A 209 14.37 1.55 6.99
C MET A 209 15.02 1.48 5.61
N PRO A 210 15.96 2.40 5.30
CA PRO A 210 16.53 2.48 3.96
C PRO A 210 17.46 1.31 3.69
N GLU A 211 17.26 0.63 2.54
CA GLU A 211 18.06 -0.48 2.06
C GLU A 211 18.79 -0.10 0.76
N PRO A 212 20.14 -0.21 0.69
CA PRO A 212 20.89 0.12 -0.52
C PRO A 212 20.61 -0.80 -1.71
N GLY A 213 20.80 -0.29 -2.93
CA GLY A 213 20.66 -1.06 -4.17
C GLY A 213 19.22 -1.24 -4.62
N GLY A 214 18.34 -0.34 -4.21
CA GLY A 214 16.93 -0.32 -4.59
C GLY A 214 16.67 0.19 -6.00
N LEU A 215 15.40 0.30 -6.33
CA LEU A 215 14.95 0.92 -7.58
C LEU A 215 15.07 2.45 -7.47
N SER A 216 15.26 3.09 -8.61
CA SER A 216 14.99 4.53 -8.70
C SER A 216 13.49 4.80 -8.75
N ILE A 217 13.09 6.02 -8.42
CA ILE A 217 11.70 6.46 -8.57
C ILE A 217 11.23 6.36 -10.04
N ALA A 218 12.14 6.58 -11.01
CA ALA A 218 11.83 6.45 -12.42
C ALA A 218 11.53 5.01 -12.81
N GLU A 219 12.39 4.06 -12.44
CA GLU A 219 12.14 2.63 -12.69
C GLU A 219 10.85 2.16 -12.02
N SER A 220 10.61 2.58 -10.78
CA SER A 220 9.37 2.24 -10.06
C SER A 220 8.13 2.79 -10.76
N THR A 221 8.16 4.05 -11.22
CA THR A 221 7.02 4.65 -11.93
C THR A 221 6.77 4.01 -13.29
N ASP A 222 7.81 3.57 -14.00
CA ASP A 222 7.65 2.84 -15.25
C ASP A 222 6.92 1.49 -15.02
N ILE A 223 7.33 0.73 -14.00
CA ILE A 223 6.64 -0.52 -13.63
C ILE A 223 5.19 -0.25 -13.22
N LEU A 224 4.92 0.81 -12.44
CA LEU A 224 3.58 1.17 -12.01
C LEU A 224 2.68 1.58 -13.19
N MET A 225 3.19 2.29 -14.18
CA MET A 225 2.47 2.61 -15.42
C MET A 225 2.13 1.35 -16.23
N ASP A 226 3.04 0.39 -16.31
CA ASP A 226 2.80 -0.89 -16.98
C ASP A 226 1.70 -1.69 -16.27
N ILE A 227 1.70 -1.70 -14.93
CA ILE A 227 0.64 -2.32 -14.12
C ILE A 227 -0.72 -1.67 -14.43
N ALA A 228 -0.79 -0.34 -14.36
CA ALA A 228 -2.02 0.42 -14.60
C ALA A 228 -2.55 0.27 -16.04
N ALA A 229 -1.64 0.11 -17.01
CA ALA A 229 -2.01 -0.18 -18.39
C ALA A 229 -2.53 -1.62 -18.60
N ALA A 230 -2.03 -2.56 -17.80
CA ALA A 230 -2.38 -3.98 -17.93
C ALA A 230 -3.69 -4.35 -17.22
N LYS A 231 -4.00 -3.73 -16.07
CA LYS A 231 -5.15 -4.07 -15.20
C LYS A 231 -5.76 -2.86 -14.51
N PRO A 232 -7.07 -2.90 -14.22
CA PRO A 232 -7.69 -1.93 -13.33
C PRO A 232 -7.00 -1.93 -11.96
N VAL A 233 -6.55 -0.75 -11.51
CA VAL A 233 -5.99 -0.56 -10.16
C VAL A 233 -7.15 -0.42 -9.19
N ALA A 234 -7.35 -1.45 -8.36
CA ALA A 234 -8.40 -1.48 -7.34
C ALA A 234 -8.13 -0.49 -6.19
N GLY A 235 -6.88 -0.21 -5.94
CA GLY A 235 -6.38 0.70 -4.92
C GLY A 235 -4.88 0.56 -4.76
N ALA A 236 -4.29 1.42 -3.96
CA ALA A 236 -2.88 1.34 -3.60
C ALA A 236 -2.66 1.74 -2.15
N GLY A 237 -1.52 1.36 -1.61
CA GLY A 237 -1.07 1.82 -0.30
C GLY A 237 0.41 2.18 -0.32
N LEU A 238 0.75 3.14 0.52
CA LEU A 238 2.11 3.66 0.72
C LEU A 238 2.50 3.43 2.17
N SER A 239 3.71 2.94 2.43
CA SER A 239 4.22 2.64 3.79
C SER A 239 5.73 2.83 3.88
N GLY A 240 6.32 2.59 5.06
CA GLY A 240 7.75 2.59 5.29
C GLY A 240 8.43 3.96 5.17
N LEU A 241 7.68 5.05 5.28
CA LEU A 241 8.15 6.43 5.10
C LEU A 241 8.76 7.00 6.37
N SER A 242 9.77 7.85 6.22
CA SER A 242 10.06 8.89 7.22
C SER A 242 9.04 10.03 7.12
N ALA A 243 8.88 10.80 8.22
CA ALA A 243 7.91 11.90 8.29
C ALA A 243 8.33 13.17 7.52
N SER A 244 9.25 13.06 6.55
CA SER A 244 9.73 14.21 5.78
C SER A 244 8.67 14.72 4.80
N PRO A 245 8.29 16.03 4.88
CA PRO A 245 7.40 16.62 3.87
C PRO A 245 7.98 16.59 2.44
N ASP A 246 9.30 16.47 2.29
CA ASP A 246 9.97 16.38 1.00
C ASP A 246 9.62 15.10 0.23
N ASN A 247 9.07 14.08 0.91
CA ASN A 247 8.55 12.88 0.29
C ASN A 247 7.30 13.14 -0.58
N VAL A 248 6.50 14.16 -0.27
CA VAL A 248 5.18 14.38 -0.89
C VAL A 248 5.23 14.50 -2.43
N PRO A 249 6.15 15.24 -3.06
CA PRO A 249 6.21 15.32 -4.52
C PRO A 249 6.50 13.99 -5.21
N ALA A 250 7.38 13.18 -4.64
CA ALA A 250 7.72 11.87 -5.19
C ALA A 250 6.58 10.86 -5.00
N LEU A 251 5.91 10.86 -3.83
CA LEU A 251 4.70 10.07 -3.59
C LEU A 251 3.57 10.43 -4.57
N ALA A 252 3.41 11.71 -4.89
CA ALA A 252 2.42 12.14 -5.89
C ALA A 252 2.72 11.59 -7.29
N ARG A 253 4.01 11.42 -7.66
CA ARG A 253 4.40 10.76 -8.91
C ARG A 253 4.08 9.27 -8.90
N VAL A 254 4.35 8.57 -7.79
CA VAL A 254 3.96 7.16 -7.61
C VAL A 254 2.45 6.98 -7.78
N CYS A 255 1.64 7.80 -7.11
CA CYS A 255 0.19 7.76 -7.26
C CYS A 255 -0.26 8.06 -8.69
N SER A 256 0.30 9.10 -9.32
CA SER A 256 -0.03 9.48 -10.70
C SER A 256 0.29 8.37 -11.72
N ALA A 257 1.38 7.62 -11.52
CA ALA A 257 1.73 6.47 -12.36
C ALA A 257 0.67 5.36 -12.32
N LEU A 258 -0.05 5.24 -11.21
CA LEU A 258 -1.17 4.30 -11.03
C LEU A 258 -2.53 4.88 -11.49
N GLY A 259 -2.57 6.13 -11.96
CA GLY A 259 -3.81 6.81 -12.32
C GLY A 259 -4.67 7.20 -11.09
N LEU A 260 -4.01 7.41 -9.94
CA LEU A 260 -4.62 7.82 -8.68
C LEU A 260 -4.40 9.31 -8.41
#